data_8a6a1d9b792a10b335f6ed20a834f36c
#
_entry.id   8a6a1d9b792a10b335f6ed20a834f36c
#
_cell.length_a   1.000
_cell.length_b   1.000
_cell.length_c   1.000
_cell.angle_alpha   90.00
_cell.angle_beta   90.00
_cell.angle_gamma   90.00
#
_symmetry.space_group_name_H-M   'P 1'
#
loop_
_entity.id
_entity.type
_entity.pdbx_description
1 polymer ?
#
loop_
_entity_poly.entity_id
_entity_poly.type
_entity_poly.pdbx_seq_one_letter_code
_entity_poly.pdbx_strand_id
1 'polypeptide(L)' 'MLFTEHTDSPVVFPNSMRLLWAVVNRLTRSRQVLGPNQRISPYQGLLSITRNAAIQAFEEKSKGTLERFKLADLVILNSN' A
#
# COMPACT_ATOMS: atom_id res chain seq x y z
N MET A 1 13.32 0.93 7.02
CA MET A 1 12.22 0.55 7.95
C MET A 1 11.08 -0.06 7.15
N LEU A 2 10.55 -1.19 7.62
CA LEU A 2 9.34 -1.78 7.02
C LEU A 2 8.10 -1.13 7.66
N PHE A 3 7.13 -0.80 6.83
CA PHE A 3 5.86 -0.25 7.30
C PHE A 3 4.72 -0.79 6.42
N THR A 4 3.51 -0.73 6.95
CA THR A 4 2.29 -1.12 6.24
C THR A 4 1.27 0.01 6.28
N GLU A 5 0.30 -0.06 5.39
CA GLU A 5 -0.77 0.92 5.27
C GLU A 5 -2.12 0.25 5.41
N HIS A 6 -3.09 0.96 5.99
CA HIS A 6 -4.47 0.48 6.10
C HIS A 6 -5.47 1.64 6.04
N THR A 7 -6.72 1.35 5.80
CA THR A 7 -7.79 2.35 5.71
C THR A 7 -8.52 2.57 7.02
N ASP A 8 -8.36 1.67 7.98
CA ASP A 8 -9.08 1.67 9.25
C ASP A 8 -10.60 1.79 9.03
N SER A 9 -11.12 0.95 8.13
CA SER A 9 -12.55 0.95 7.79
C SER A 9 -13.42 0.76 9.06
N PRO A 10 -14.51 1.51 9.25
CA PRO A 10 -15.18 2.39 8.27
C PRO A 10 -14.72 3.86 8.27
N VAL A 11 -13.62 4.19 8.93
CA VAL A 11 -13.09 5.57 8.94
C VAL A 11 -12.82 6.04 7.51
N VAL A 12 -12.16 5.20 6.72
CA VAL A 12 -12.02 5.37 5.27
C VAL A 12 -12.48 4.08 4.61
N PHE A 13 -13.26 4.19 3.53
CA PHE A 13 -13.70 3.01 2.78
C PHE A 13 -12.50 2.25 2.20
N PRO A 14 -12.56 0.90 2.16
CA PRO A 14 -11.45 0.07 1.70
C PRO A 14 -11.24 0.21 0.19
N ASN A 15 -10.35 1.12 -0.19
CA ASN A 15 -9.94 1.37 -1.56
C ASN A 15 -8.42 1.51 -1.58
N SER A 16 -7.74 0.46 -2.02
CA SER A 16 -6.27 0.39 -1.99
C SER A 16 -5.61 1.44 -2.86
N MET A 17 -6.20 1.78 -4.01
CA MET A 17 -5.63 2.80 -4.90
C MET A 17 -5.71 4.19 -4.29
N ARG A 18 -6.80 4.48 -3.58
CA ARG A 18 -6.95 5.74 -2.85
C ARG A 18 -5.96 5.82 -1.69
N LEU A 19 -5.74 4.71 -0.99
CA LEU A 19 -4.74 4.62 0.07
C LEU A 19 -3.35 4.93 -0.47
N LEU A 20 -2.96 4.31 -1.57
CA LEU A 20 -1.68 4.59 -2.25
C LEU A 20 -1.56 6.06 -2.65
N TRP A 21 -2.62 6.61 -3.24
CA TRP A 21 -2.63 8.02 -3.62
C TRP A 21 -2.37 8.94 -2.40
N ALA A 22 -3.01 8.63 -1.27
CA ALA A 22 -2.90 9.42 -0.05
C ALA A 22 -1.46 9.43 0.51
N VAL A 23 -0.81 8.28 0.58
CA VAL A 23 0.54 8.17 1.16
C VAL A 23 1.62 8.75 0.24
N VAL A 24 1.39 8.72 -1.06
CA VAL A 24 2.33 9.31 -2.04
C VAL A 24 2.18 10.83 -2.10
N ASN A 25 0.96 11.34 -2.07
CA ASN A 25 0.69 12.76 -2.25
C ASN A 25 0.62 13.53 -0.93
N ARG A 26 0.15 12.90 0.13
CA ARG A 26 -0.03 13.50 1.45
C ARG A 26 -0.92 14.76 1.43
N LEU A 27 -1.94 14.75 0.57
CA LEU A 27 -2.87 15.86 0.36
C LEU A 27 -4.18 15.61 1.10
N THR A 28 -4.59 16.56 1.93
CA THR A 28 -5.86 16.49 2.67
C THR A 28 -7.04 16.92 1.80
N ARG A 29 -8.28 16.73 2.33
CA ARG A 29 -9.49 17.24 1.68
C ARG A 29 -9.47 18.77 1.52
N SER A 30 -8.85 19.48 2.45
CA SER A 30 -8.71 20.94 2.39
C SER A 30 -7.53 21.39 1.51
N ARG A 31 -6.92 20.44 0.76
CA ARG A 31 -5.82 20.69 -0.17
C ARG A 31 -4.53 21.19 0.51
N GLN A 32 -4.34 20.79 1.76
CA GLN A 32 -3.09 21.01 2.48
C GLN A 32 -2.21 19.78 2.39
N VAL A 33 -0.91 19.97 2.16
CA VAL A 33 0.07 18.88 2.18
C VAL A 33 0.57 18.70 3.60
N LEU A 34 0.34 17.53 4.18
CA LEU A 34 0.78 17.18 5.52
C LEU A 34 2.09 16.39 5.46
N GLY A 35 3.12 16.89 6.14
CA GLY A 35 4.41 16.23 6.22
C GLY A 35 5.00 15.89 4.84
N PRO A 36 5.31 16.88 3.99
CA PRO A 36 5.80 16.62 2.63
C PRO A 36 7.08 15.79 2.61
N ASN A 37 7.89 15.87 3.67
CA ASN A 37 9.11 15.08 3.81
C ASN A 37 8.82 13.59 4.13
N GLN A 38 7.58 13.24 4.43
CA GLN A 38 7.14 11.88 4.72
C GLN A 38 6.48 11.22 3.51
N ARG A 39 6.50 11.86 2.36
CA ARG A 39 6.04 11.26 1.11
C ARG A 39 6.89 10.04 0.77
N ILE A 40 6.23 9.03 0.25
CA ILE A 40 6.90 7.82 -0.24
C ILE A 40 6.70 7.71 -1.76
N SER A 41 7.54 6.91 -2.40
CA SER A 41 7.35 6.62 -3.82
C SER A 41 6.13 5.70 -4.03
N PRO A 42 5.52 5.70 -5.22
CA PRO A 42 4.46 4.74 -5.55
C PRO A 42 4.89 3.28 -5.33
N TYR A 43 6.13 2.95 -5.64
CA TYR A 43 6.68 1.61 -5.42
C TYR A 43 6.73 1.24 -3.93
N GLN A 44 7.21 2.14 -3.09
CA GLN A 44 7.20 1.92 -1.64
C GLN A 44 5.78 1.76 -1.10
N GLY A 45 4.83 2.53 -1.62
CA GLY A 45 3.41 2.38 -1.29
C GLY A 45 2.87 1.01 -1.67
N LEU A 46 3.19 0.51 -2.86
CA LEU A 46 2.81 -0.84 -3.27
C LEU A 46 3.39 -1.91 -2.35
N LEU A 47 4.66 -1.78 -1.96
CA LEU A 47 5.27 -2.71 -1.02
C LEU A 47 4.57 -2.71 0.33
N SER A 48 4.11 -1.55 0.81
CA SER A 48 3.46 -1.43 2.13
C SER A 48 2.15 -2.21 2.23
N ILE A 49 1.42 -2.33 1.13
CA ILE A 49 0.14 -3.06 1.09
C ILE A 49 0.25 -4.48 0.53
N THR A 50 1.43 -4.90 0.10
CA THR A 50 1.66 -6.25 -0.44
C THR A 50 2.71 -7.00 0.36
N ARG A 51 3.98 -6.90 -0.02
CA ARG A 51 5.09 -7.61 0.61
C ARG A 51 5.19 -7.33 2.11
N ASN A 52 5.18 -6.05 2.48
CA ASN A 52 5.35 -5.68 3.89
C ASN A 52 4.16 -6.15 4.74
N ALA A 53 2.94 -6.09 4.18
CA ALA A 53 1.75 -6.62 4.85
C ALA A 53 1.85 -8.13 5.08
N ALA A 54 2.36 -8.88 4.10
CA ALA A 54 2.59 -10.31 4.25
C ALA A 54 3.63 -10.61 5.34
N ILE A 55 4.72 -9.83 5.40
CA ILE A 55 5.74 -9.95 6.45
C ILE A 55 5.14 -9.67 7.82
N GLN A 56 4.34 -8.63 7.95
CA GLN A 56 3.67 -8.28 9.21
C GLN A 56 2.77 -9.41 9.71
N ALA A 57 2.11 -10.10 8.79
CA ALA A 57 1.22 -11.23 9.11
C ALA A 57 1.95 -12.57 9.20
N PHE A 58 3.28 -12.61 9.04
CA PHE A 58 4.11 -13.83 9.00
C PHE A 58 3.72 -14.79 7.88
N GLU A 59 3.27 -14.26 6.76
CA GLU A 59 2.80 -15.02 5.60
C GLU A 59 3.63 -14.77 4.32
N GLU A 60 4.80 -14.19 4.47
CA GLU A 60 5.67 -13.81 3.34
C GLU A 60 6.15 -15.01 2.51
N LYS A 61 6.09 -16.21 3.06
CA LYS A 61 6.44 -17.43 2.32
C LYS A 61 5.36 -17.90 1.35
N SER A 62 4.11 -17.45 1.58
CA SER A 62 2.96 -17.90 0.79
C SER A 62 2.30 -16.81 -0.04
N LYS A 63 2.56 -15.54 0.26
CA LYS A 63 1.94 -14.41 -0.46
C LYS A 63 2.77 -13.12 -0.33
N GLY A 64 2.29 -12.05 -0.95
CA GLY A 64 2.88 -10.72 -0.89
C GLY A 64 3.78 -10.37 -2.08
N THR A 65 4.25 -11.36 -2.82
CA THR A 65 5.05 -11.16 -4.04
C THR A 65 4.68 -12.19 -5.09
N LEU A 66 5.00 -11.89 -6.36
CA LEU A 66 4.78 -12.83 -7.47
C LEU A 66 6.01 -13.73 -7.63
N GLU A 67 6.02 -14.81 -6.89
CA GLU A 67 7.10 -15.80 -6.88
C GLU A 67 6.54 -17.21 -6.99
N ARG A 68 7.39 -18.15 -7.45
CA ARG A 68 7.02 -19.56 -7.56
C ARG A 68 6.60 -20.09 -6.18
N PHE A 69 5.58 -20.95 -6.18
CA PHE A 69 5.03 -21.60 -4.99
C PHE A 69 4.27 -20.68 -4.02
N LYS A 70 4.05 -19.43 -4.40
CA LYS A 70 3.17 -18.52 -3.67
C LYS A 70 1.77 -18.49 -4.28
N LEU A 71 0.78 -18.07 -3.49
CA LEU A 71 -0.59 -17.88 -3.96
C LEU A 71 -0.62 -16.85 -5.10
N ALA A 72 -1.37 -17.17 -6.14
CA ALA A 72 -1.48 -16.32 -7.33
C ALA A 72 -2.53 -15.21 -7.15
N ASP A 73 -2.41 -14.44 -6.07
CA ASP A 73 -3.23 -13.26 -5.83
C ASP A 73 -2.57 -12.08 -6.52
N LEU A 74 -3.14 -11.63 -7.62
CA LEU A 74 -2.56 -10.56 -8.42
C LEU A 74 -3.63 -9.64 -9.01
N VAL A 75 -3.22 -8.44 -9.35
CA VAL A 75 -4.06 -7.45 -10.02
C VAL A 75 -3.31 -6.88 -11.21
N ILE A 76 -4.04 -6.65 -12.31
CA ILE A 76 -3.50 -6.02 -13.50
C ILE A 76 -4.01 -4.58 -13.53
N LEU A 77 -3.07 -3.62 -13.54
CA LEU A 77 -3.41 -2.20 -13.63
C LEU A 77 -3.43 -1.77 -15.10
N ASN A 78 -4.34 -0.86 -15.44
CA ASN A 78 -4.49 -0.38 -16.82
C ASN A 78 -3.48 0.73 -17.18
N SER A 79 -2.77 1.26 -16.22
CA SER A 79 -1.71 2.24 -16.43
C SER A 79 -0.75 2.27 -15.24
N ASN A 80 0.40 2.85 -15.46
CA ASN A 80 1.39 3.09 -14.41
C ASN A 80 0.99 4.27 -13.52
#